data_8e6ef08855f0a00e64aa1d51db8e966e
#
_entry.id   8e6ef08855f0a00e64aa1d51db8e966e
#
_cell.length_a   1.000
_cell.length_b   1.000
_cell.length_c   1.000
_cell.angle_alpha   90.00
_cell.angle_beta   90.00
_cell.angle_gamma   90.00
#
_symmetry.space_group_name_H-M   'P 1'
#
loop_
_entity.id
_entity.type
_entity.pdbx_description
1 polymer ?
#
loop_
_entity_poly.entity_id
_entity_poly.type
_entity_poly.pdbx_seq_one_letter_code
_entity_poly.pdbx_strand_id
1 'polypeptide(L)'
;MNTELIINTEKQNNRSTIHLHFNNEMHSWMAFGHSAYSLRLIVKKAYINSFQGFSTTTDMPYTVVNKDALNKLCKTYTVTKGECSEHYIITLSDEFDANDYIRWVNKLREELAANGGFDTQTHISHLVPKDKYIKDGMNS
;
A
#
# COMPACT_ATOMS: atom_id res chain seq x y z
N MET A 1 -3.18 1.00 -13.53
CA MET A 1 -3.86 1.71 -12.43
C MET A 1 -4.16 3.14 -12.83
N ASN A 2 -5.21 3.69 -12.32
CA ASN A 2 -5.60 5.07 -12.63
C ASN A 2 -4.98 6.03 -11.63
N THR A 3 -3.91 6.70 -12.03
CA THR A 3 -3.16 7.63 -11.16
C THR A 3 -4.02 8.78 -10.67
N GLU A 4 -4.84 9.35 -11.54
CA GLU A 4 -5.71 10.47 -11.17
C GLU A 4 -6.73 10.08 -10.12
N LEU A 5 -7.35 8.89 -10.28
CA LEU A 5 -8.30 8.38 -9.30
C LEU A 5 -7.63 8.19 -7.94
N ILE A 6 -6.41 7.63 -7.93
CA ILE A 6 -5.65 7.42 -6.70
C ILE A 6 -5.39 8.73 -5.99
N ILE A 7 -4.91 9.73 -6.71
CA ILE A 7 -4.59 11.04 -6.13
C ILE A 7 -5.85 11.70 -5.56
N ASN A 8 -6.93 11.70 -6.33
CA ASN A 8 -8.17 12.34 -5.89
C ASN A 8 -8.79 11.62 -4.70
N THR A 9 -8.72 10.29 -4.68
CA THR A 9 -9.22 9.49 -3.58
C THR A 9 -8.50 9.82 -2.28
N GLU A 10 -7.16 9.91 -2.33
CA GLU A 10 -6.39 10.19 -1.13
C GLU A 10 -6.52 11.62 -0.63
N LYS A 11 -6.76 12.56 -1.52
CA LYS A 11 -7.04 13.95 -1.10
C LYS A 11 -8.29 14.06 -0.26
N GLN A 12 -9.26 13.17 -0.47
CA GLN A 12 -10.54 13.18 0.25
C GLN A 12 -10.56 12.18 1.40
N ASN A 13 -9.49 11.42 1.59
CA ASN A 13 -9.44 10.39 2.63
C ASN A 13 -9.41 11.01 4.02
N ASN A 14 -10.31 10.57 4.88
CA ASN A 14 -10.42 11.06 6.26
C ASN A 14 -9.55 10.30 7.25
N ARG A 15 -8.64 9.46 6.78
CA ARG A 15 -7.71 8.66 7.59
C ARG A 15 -8.36 7.53 8.39
N SER A 16 -9.66 7.30 8.22
CA SER A 16 -10.34 6.16 8.85
C SER A 16 -10.67 5.07 7.83
N THR A 17 -10.27 5.25 6.59
CA THR A 17 -10.46 4.25 5.54
C THR A 17 -9.16 3.99 4.81
N ILE A 18 -9.00 2.76 4.32
CA ILE A 18 -7.87 2.37 3.48
C ILE A 18 -8.42 2.05 2.10
N HIS A 19 -7.96 2.77 1.09
CA HIS A 19 -8.33 2.52 -0.29
C HIS A 19 -7.30 1.62 -0.95
N LEU A 20 -7.73 0.47 -1.43
CA LEU A 20 -6.87 -0.52 -2.09
C LEU A 20 -7.17 -0.51 -3.58
N HIS A 21 -6.11 -0.44 -4.38
CA HIS A 21 -6.20 -0.44 -5.85
C HIS A 21 -5.45 -1.66 -6.37
N PHE A 22 -6.04 -2.39 -7.32
CA PHE A 22 -5.40 -3.56 -7.87
C PHE A 22 -4.35 -3.16 -8.90
N ASN A 23 -3.17 -3.74 -8.77
CA ASN A 23 -2.08 -3.56 -9.73
C ASN A 23 -1.97 -4.83 -10.57
N ASN A 24 -2.33 -4.74 -11.84
CA ASN A 24 -2.34 -5.89 -12.75
C ASN A 24 -0.94 -6.45 -13.02
N GLU A 25 0.05 -5.58 -13.09
CA GLU A 25 1.43 -6.01 -13.37
C GLU A 25 2.00 -6.85 -12.24
N MET A 26 1.70 -6.48 -11.02
CA MET A 26 2.23 -7.17 -9.83
C MET A 26 1.26 -8.20 -9.27
N HIS A 27 0.04 -8.27 -9.81
CA HIS A 27 -1.04 -9.10 -9.29
C HIS A 27 -1.22 -8.91 -7.78
N SER A 28 -1.21 -7.65 -7.36
CA SER A 28 -1.23 -7.31 -5.93
C SER A 28 -2.11 -6.10 -5.70
N TRP A 29 -2.44 -5.88 -4.43
CA TRP A 29 -3.24 -4.73 -4.03
C TRP A 29 -2.32 -3.66 -3.46
N MET A 30 -2.56 -2.41 -3.84
CA MET A 30 -1.74 -1.28 -3.42
C MET A 30 -2.58 -0.21 -2.74
N ALA A 31 -2.03 0.37 -1.69
CA ALA A 31 -2.58 1.55 -1.06
C ALA A 31 -1.54 2.67 -1.17
N PHE A 32 -2.01 3.92 -1.24
CA PHE A 32 -1.16 5.09 -1.40
C PHE A 32 -1.47 6.12 -0.32
N GLY A 33 -0.51 6.99 -0.03
CA GLY A 33 -0.71 8.08 0.90
C GLY A 33 -1.11 7.62 2.30
N HIS A 34 -2.13 8.21 2.87
CA HIS A 34 -2.63 7.84 4.19
C HIS A 34 -3.12 6.40 4.23
N SER A 35 -3.74 5.92 3.16
CA SER A 35 -4.14 4.52 3.05
C SER A 35 -2.95 3.59 3.18
N ALA A 36 -1.81 3.96 2.57
CA ALA A 36 -0.59 3.14 2.66
C ALA A 36 -0.08 3.03 4.09
N TYR A 37 -0.09 4.13 4.82
CA TYR A 37 0.38 4.13 6.20
C TYR A 37 -0.51 3.27 7.09
N SER A 38 -1.82 3.44 6.97
CA SER A 38 -2.79 2.65 7.74
C SER A 38 -2.69 1.16 7.40
N LEU A 39 -2.57 0.83 6.12
CA LEU A 39 -2.41 -0.57 5.70
C LEU A 39 -1.14 -1.17 6.30
N ARG A 40 -0.03 -0.43 6.26
CA ARG A 40 1.22 -0.88 6.84
C ARG A 40 1.04 -1.25 8.32
N LEU A 41 0.31 -0.43 9.07
CA LEU A 41 0.11 -0.68 10.49
C LEU A 41 -0.72 -1.94 10.74
N ILE A 42 -1.81 -2.13 10.02
CA ILE A 42 -2.68 -3.28 10.27
C ILE A 42 -2.06 -4.59 9.80
N VAL A 43 -1.29 -4.58 8.70
CA VAL A 43 -0.61 -5.81 8.25
C VAL A 43 0.53 -6.17 9.20
N LYS A 44 1.24 -5.19 9.75
CA LYS A 44 2.28 -5.43 10.74
C LYS A 44 1.70 -6.08 12.00
N LYS A 45 0.57 -5.58 12.46
CA LYS A 45 -0.14 -6.12 13.62
C LYS A 45 -0.57 -7.58 13.40
N ALA A 46 -0.93 -7.91 12.18
CA ALA A 46 -1.41 -9.25 11.82
C ALA A 46 -0.30 -10.18 11.35
N TYR A 47 0.96 -9.73 11.41
CA TYR A 47 2.12 -10.50 10.94
C TYR A 47 1.98 -10.89 9.47
N ILE A 48 1.44 -10.00 8.65
CA ILE A 48 1.29 -10.18 7.21
C ILE A 48 2.43 -9.46 6.50
N ASN A 49 3.03 -10.13 5.52
CA ASN A 49 4.11 -9.53 4.72
C ASN A 49 3.57 -8.46 3.79
N SER A 50 4.34 -7.38 3.64
CA SER A 50 4.00 -6.29 2.75
C SER A 50 5.28 -5.59 2.29
N PHE A 51 5.15 -4.79 1.23
CA PHE A 51 6.24 -3.97 0.73
C PHE A 51 5.83 -2.51 0.82
N GLN A 52 6.79 -1.65 1.18
CA GLN A 52 6.55 -0.21 1.23
C GLN A 52 7.57 0.50 0.34
N GLY A 53 7.18 1.64 -0.19
CA GLY A 53 8.06 2.46 -0.99
C GLY A 53 7.43 3.81 -1.27
N PHE A 54 8.06 4.57 -2.15
CA PHE A 54 7.58 5.90 -2.53
C PHE A 54 7.40 5.95 -4.03
N SER A 55 6.20 6.31 -4.47
CA SER A 55 5.88 6.42 -5.89
C SER A 55 6.13 7.84 -6.38
N THR A 56 7.03 7.99 -7.35
CA THR A 56 7.30 9.29 -7.97
C THR A 56 6.14 9.72 -8.87
N THR A 57 5.39 8.77 -9.41
CA THR A 57 4.26 9.06 -10.29
C THR A 57 3.12 9.73 -9.53
N THR A 58 2.80 9.25 -8.34
CA THR A 58 1.73 9.83 -7.52
C THR A 58 2.26 10.82 -6.48
N ASP A 59 3.57 10.88 -6.30
CA ASP A 59 4.24 11.67 -5.24
C ASP A 59 3.69 11.29 -3.86
N MET A 60 3.50 9.99 -3.63
CA MET A 60 2.98 9.46 -2.38
C MET A 60 3.67 8.15 -2.01
N PRO A 61 3.73 7.83 -0.70
CA PRO A 61 4.17 6.51 -0.28
C PRO A 61 3.14 5.46 -0.68
N TYR A 62 3.59 4.21 -0.78
CA TYR A 62 2.67 3.10 -1.04
C TYR A 62 3.00 1.89 -0.18
N THR A 63 2.00 1.02 -0.01
CA THR A 63 2.12 -0.28 0.62
C THR A 63 1.48 -1.31 -0.31
N VAL A 64 2.16 -2.42 -0.52
CA VAL A 64 1.70 -3.49 -1.41
C VAL A 64 1.46 -4.74 -0.61
N VAL A 65 0.30 -5.37 -0.83
CA VAL A 65 -0.06 -6.65 -0.23
C VAL A 65 -0.60 -7.58 -1.31
N ASN A 66 -0.43 -8.88 -1.11
CA ASN A 66 -0.96 -9.86 -2.06
C ASN A 66 -2.42 -10.22 -1.73
N LYS A 67 -3.00 -11.07 -2.56
CA LYS A 67 -4.38 -11.49 -2.41
C LYS A 67 -4.63 -12.25 -1.10
N ASP A 68 -3.67 -13.07 -0.69
CA ASP A 68 -3.81 -13.82 0.58
C ASP A 68 -3.87 -12.89 1.76
N ALA A 69 -3.08 -11.81 1.74
CA ALA A 69 -3.11 -10.79 2.77
C ALA A 69 -4.49 -10.12 2.82
N LEU A 70 -5.04 -9.79 1.68
CA LEU A 70 -6.38 -9.18 1.62
C LEU A 70 -7.43 -10.13 2.19
N ASN A 71 -7.36 -11.42 1.86
CA ASN A 71 -8.29 -12.41 2.38
C ASN A 71 -8.21 -12.51 3.91
N LYS A 72 -7.00 -12.43 4.47
CA LYS A 72 -6.83 -12.43 5.93
C LYS A 72 -7.42 -11.18 6.57
N LEU A 73 -7.22 -10.02 5.94
CA LEU A 73 -7.76 -8.77 6.44
C LEU A 73 -9.29 -8.75 6.42
N CYS A 74 -9.90 -9.39 5.43
CA CYS A 74 -11.36 -9.50 5.34
C CYS A 74 -11.99 -10.22 6.53
N LYS A 75 -11.23 -11.03 7.24
CA LYS A 75 -11.72 -11.75 8.42
C LYS A 75 -11.77 -10.87 9.66
N THR A 76 -11.00 -9.81 9.69
CA THR A 76 -10.88 -8.94 10.86
C THR A 76 -11.55 -7.58 10.64
N TYR A 77 -11.47 -7.06 9.42
CA TYR A 77 -11.95 -5.72 9.09
C TYR A 77 -13.11 -5.77 8.11
N THR A 78 -13.92 -4.71 8.12
CA THR A 78 -14.97 -4.53 7.14
C THR A 78 -14.34 -4.08 5.83
N VAL A 79 -14.50 -4.88 4.78
CA VAL A 79 -13.97 -4.57 3.45
C VAL A 79 -15.15 -4.46 2.49
N THR A 80 -15.25 -3.34 1.79
CA THR A 80 -16.33 -3.11 0.84
C THR A 80 -15.75 -2.78 -0.54
N LYS A 81 -16.54 -2.99 -1.59
CA LYS A 81 -16.16 -2.60 -2.94
C LYS A 81 -16.21 -1.09 -3.09
N GLY A 82 -15.24 -0.56 -3.82
CA GLY A 82 -15.22 0.85 -4.19
C GLY A 82 -15.97 1.10 -5.49
N GLU A 83 -15.50 2.10 -6.24
CA GLU A 83 -16.17 2.55 -7.45
C GLU A 83 -16.03 1.59 -8.62
N CYS A 84 -15.03 0.72 -8.61
CA CYS A 84 -14.82 -0.25 -9.67
C CYS A 84 -14.36 -1.57 -9.06
N SER A 85 -14.31 -2.61 -9.91
CA SER A 85 -13.95 -3.97 -9.47
C SER A 85 -12.52 -4.09 -8.97
N GLU A 86 -11.69 -3.12 -9.26
CA GLU A 86 -10.28 -3.09 -8.84
C GLU A 86 -10.04 -2.13 -7.68
N HIS A 87 -11.08 -1.79 -6.94
CA HIS A 87 -10.99 -0.87 -5.83
C HIS A 87 -11.75 -1.43 -4.62
N TYR A 88 -11.05 -1.65 -3.51
CA TYR A 88 -11.66 -2.05 -2.25
C TYR A 88 -11.38 -1.00 -1.18
N ILE A 89 -12.26 -0.93 -0.20
CA ILE A 89 -12.16 0.01 0.91
C ILE A 89 -12.22 -0.76 2.23
N ILE A 90 -11.19 -0.61 3.06
CA ILE A 90 -11.18 -1.15 4.41
C ILE A 90 -11.56 -0.03 5.36
N THR A 91 -12.54 -0.28 6.22
CA THR A 91 -12.97 0.70 7.22
C THR A 91 -12.29 0.40 8.55
N LEU A 92 -11.71 1.43 9.15
CA LEU A 92 -11.02 1.34 10.43
C LEU A 92 -11.84 2.00 11.53
N SER A 93 -11.63 1.55 12.77
CA SER A 93 -12.29 2.17 13.93
C SER A 93 -11.51 3.40 14.44
N ASP A 94 -10.19 3.44 14.18
CA ASP A 94 -9.31 4.49 14.69
C ASP A 94 -8.52 5.14 13.58
N GLU A 95 -8.15 6.40 13.80
CA GLU A 95 -7.22 7.12 12.93
C GLU A 95 -5.80 6.98 13.47
N PHE A 96 -4.82 7.11 12.58
CA PHE A 96 -3.41 7.12 12.99
C PHE A 96 -2.95 8.55 13.32
N ASP A 97 -1.78 8.67 13.95
CA ASP A 97 -1.17 9.97 14.22
C ASP A 97 -0.58 10.56 12.94
N ALA A 98 -1.00 11.77 12.58
CA ALA A 98 -0.52 12.43 11.36
C ALA A 98 0.98 12.70 11.39
N ASN A 99 1.56 12.93 12.57
CA ASN A 99 3.01 13.16 12.69
C ASN A 99 3.79 11.90 12.39
N ASP A 100 3.28 10.75 12.79
CA ASP A 100 3.90 9.46 12.48
C ASP A 100 3.89 9.20 10.97
N TYR A 101 2.81 9.57 10.30
CA TYR A 101 2.72 9.48 8.84
C TYR A 101 3.82 10.34 8.19
N ILE A 102 3.95 11.59 8.62
CA ILE A 102 4.94 12.51 8.05
C ILE A 102 6.35 11.97 8.23
N ARG A 103 6.68 11.45 9.41
CA ARG A 103 8.00 10.86 9.66
C ARG A 103 8.27 9.67 8.75
N TRP A 104 7.27 8.82 8.55
CA TRP A 104 7.41 7.67 7.67
C TRP A 104 7.64 8.10 6.21
N VAL A 105 6.87 9.09 5.72
CA VAL A 105 7.04 9.61 4.36
C VAL A 105 8.44 10.16 4.17
N ASN A 106 8.93 10.93 5.11
CA ASN A 106 10.28 11.52 5.03
C ASN A 106 11.34 10.42 4.96
N LYS A 107 11.19 9.36 5.74
CA LYS A 107 12.12 8.24 5.70
C LYS A 107 12.13 7.56 4.34
N LEU A 108 10.95 7.35 3.75
CA LEU A 108 10.85 6.74 2.43
C LEU A 108 11.48 7.62 1.35
N ARG A 109 11.30 8.94 1.43
CA ARG A 109 11.92 9.87 0.50
C ARG A 109 13.44 9.84 0.60
N GLU A 110 13.98 9.72 1.81
CA GLU A 110 15.41 9.58 2.02
C GLU A 110 15.94 8.30 1.38
N GLU A 111 15.22 7.21 1.53
CA GLU A 111 15.59 5.93 0.92
C GLU A 111 15.56 6.03 -0.60
N LEU A 112 14.57 6.70 -1.16
CA LEU A 112 14.48 6.92 -2.59
C LEU A 112 15.69 7.70 -3.11
N ALA A 113 16.06 8.77 -2.41
CA ALA A 113 17.23 9.58 -2.78
C ALA A 113 18.53 8.76 -2.70
N ALA A 114 18.66 7.90 -1.69
CA ALA A 114 19.82 7.04 -1.53
C ALA A 114 19.92 6.00 -2.67
N ASN A 115 18.79 5.66 -3.29
CA ASN A 115 18.75 4.73 -4.42
C ASN A 115 18.85 5.46 -5.77
N GLY A 116 19.36 6.70 -5.79
CA GLY A 116 19.54 7.46 -7.02
C GLY A 116 18.26 8.01 -7.61
N GLY A 117 17.20 8.10 -6.82
CA GLY A 117 15.92 8.61 -7.28
C GLY A 117 15.05 7.60 -8.00
N PHE A 118 15.45 6.32 -8.02
CA PHE A 118 14.62 5.28 -8.61
C PHE A 118 13.39 5.02 -7.76
N ASP A 119 12.26 4.86 -8.44
CA ASP A 119 11.01 4.51 -7.79
C ASP A 119 11.13 3.11 -7.17
N THR A 120 10.82 3.00 -5.89
CA THR A 120 10.89 1.72 -5.18
C THR A 120 9.92 0.71 -5.76
N GLN A 121 8.80 1.17 -6.33
CA GLN A 121 7.84 0.29 -6.98
C GLN A 121 8.49 -0.45 -8.16
N THR A 122 9.25 0.26 -8.98
CA THR A 122 9.98 -0.34 -10.08
C THR A 122 10.98 -1.37 -9.56
N HIS A 123 11.67 -1.03 -8.49
CA HIS A 123 12.63 -1.93 -7.87
C HIS A 123 11.95 -3.19 -7.36
N ILE A 124 10.81 -3.06 -6.70
CA ILE A 124 10.04 -4.19 -6.21
C ILE A 124 9.59 -5.10 -7.36
N SER A 125 9.21 -4.53 -8.49
CA SER A 125 8.77 -5.30 -9.65
C SER A 125 9.84 -6.27 -10.13
N HIS A 126 11.11 -5.94 -9.94
CA HIS A 126 12.21 -6.83 -10.30
C HIS A 126 12.51 -7.86 -9.22
N LEU A 127 12.25 -7.53 -7.97
CA LEU A 127 12.61 -8.37 -6.85
C LEU A 127 11.53 -9.37 -6.45
N VAL A 128 10.27 -9.01 -6.62
CA VAL A 128 9.17 -9.89 -6.21
C VAL A 128 9.11 -11.09 -7.13
N PRO A 129 9.30 -12.29 -6.58
CA PRO A 129 9.23 -13.49 -7.41
C PRO A 129 7.84 -13.66 -7.99
N LYS A 130 7.79 -14.00 -9.23
CA LYS A 130 6.50 -14.18 -9.91
C LYS A 130 5.83 -15.48 -9.51
N ASP A 131 6.58 -16.35 -8.91
CA ASP A 131 6.13 -17.67 -8.52
C ASP A 131 6.09 -17.88 -7.03
N LYS A 132 6.65 -17.05 -6.23
CA LYS A 132 6.68 -17.23 -4.83
C LYS A 132 6.38 -16.00 -4.07
N TYR A 133 6.14 -15.16 -4.37
CA TYR A 133 6.02 -14.05 -3.56
C TYR A 133 5.63 -14.24 -2.24
N ILE A 134 6.44 -14.57 -2.48
CA ILE A 134 6.60 -14.86 -2.04
C ILE A 134 6.70 -15.37 -1.25
N LYS A 135 7.13 -15.56 -0.74
CA LYS A 135 7.45 -16.08 -0.17
C LYS A 135 7.86 -16.05 0.48
N ASP A 136 7.82 -15.60 0.43
CA ASP A 136 8.27 -15.39 0.59
C ASP A 136 8.32 -15.08 0.88
N GLY A 137 8.34 -14.67 0.84
CA GLY A 137 8.60 -14.25 0.66
C GLY A 137 8.53 -13.79 0.73
N MET A 138 8.72 -13.52 0.89
CA MET A 138 8.94 -13.16 0.58
C MET A 138 9.19 -13.19 0.66
N ASN A 139 9.41 -13.15 0.99
CA ASN A 139 9.86 -13.18 0.71
C ASN A 139 10.01 -13.05 0.75
N SER A 140 10.14 -12.78 1.10
CA SER A 140 10.40 -12.61 0.72
C SER A 140 10.50 -12.39 0.70
#